data_a0e728d72d4fc947c0df655ab086a2b0
#
_entry.id   a0e728d72d4fc947c0df655ab086a2b0
#
_cell.length_a   1.000
_cell.length_b   1.000
_cell.length_c   1.000
_cell.angle_alpha   90.00
_cell.angle_beta   90.00
_cell.angle_gamma   90.00
#
_symmetry.space_group_name_H-M   'P 1'
#
loop_
_entity.id
_entity.type
_entity.pdbx_description
1 polymer ?
#
loop_
_entity_poly.entity_id
_entity_poly.type
_entity_poly.pdbx_seq_one_letter_code
_entity_poly.pdbx_strand_id
1 'polypeptide(L)'
;MTSQPTLVAEPRSPGPFTRLLRWMEDFPHPHLVCEISAAGVAAARLAGRGRRAFESHAFESLPPGAVVPSPVELNLADAAAVGNSLDRVLERIGDRGSEFALVIPDEVVRVFLLQFEAFPKSAAEAVPLLRFRLRKSVPFETDESSVSYALQPSGPPSSPAGSIHVLAAIARQKIIRQYEELLESRNRRAGVVLSSTLAALPLVDDSRPALLARLVGNTLTTAIVRSGAVAVYRCTALHLSADAIAPQNLLDEVYPSVAYFQDTWGEPVAEVRLAGFGSSTEEFRSQLESGLHCKVLPVVASAAVEGRLAGEERAQVDRVMEAAVGWMLHAQQ
;
A
#
# COMPACT_ATOMS: atom_id res chain seq x y z
N MET A 1 -54.85 -14.70 -4.98
CA MET A 1 -53.50 -14.93 -5.52
C MET A 1 -52.86 -13.56 -5.69
N THR A 2 -52.16 -13.11 -4.66
CA THR A 2 -51.53 -11.79 -4.59
C THR A 2 -50.02 -12.00 -4.86
N SER A 3 -49.57 -11.55 -6.04
CA SER A 3 -48.15 -11.58 -6.41
C SER A 3 -47.39 -10.54 -5.60
N GLN A 4 -46.39 -10.97 -4.84
CA GLN A 4 -45.39 -10.08 -4.20
C GLN A 4 -44.43 -9.56 -5.27
N PRO A 5 -44.04 -8.28 -5.23
CA PRO A 5 -43.01 -7.76 -6.12
C PRO A 5 -41.63 -8.24 -5.65
N THR A 6 -40.91 -8.85 -6.56
CA THR A 6 -39.49 -9.22 -6.42
C THR A 6 -38.68 -7.93 -6.30
N LEU A 7 -38.11 -7.68 -5.14
CA LEU A 7 -37.11 -6.63 -4.93
C LEU A 7 -35.86 -6.93 -5.76
N VAL A 8 -35.72 -6.26 -6.87
CA VAL A 8 -34.47 -6.17 -7.62
C VAL A 8 -33.51 -5.37 -6.76
N ALA A 9 -32.46 -6.01 -6.25
CA ALA A 9 -31.41 -5.33 -5.53
C ALA A 9 -30.74 -4.34 -6.50
N GLU A 10 -30.85 -3.03 -6.18
CA GLU A 10 -30.09 -2.00 -6.88
C GLU A 10 -28.59 -2.30 -6.75
N PRO A 11 -27.81 -2.10 -7.84
CA PRO A 11 -26.35 -2.24 -7.77
C PRO A 11 -25.85 -1.25 -6.71
N ARG A 12 -25.23 -1.77 -5.64
CA ARG A 12 -24.59 -0.96 -4.62
C ARG A 12 -23.62 -0.01 -5.32
N SER A 13 -23.79 1.28 -5.12
CA SER A 13 -22.84 2.28 -5.59
C SER A 13 -21.44 1.89 -5.11
N PRO A 14 -20.41 1.96 -5.97
CA PRO A 14 -19.05 1.62 -5.61
C PRO A 14 -18.64 2.42 -4.37
N GLY A 15 -18.01 1.76 -3.41
CA GLY A 15 -17.57 2.37 -2.15
C GLY A 15 -16.60 3.53 -2.41
N PRO A 16 -16.44 4.46 -1.47
CA PRO A 16 -15.61 5.66 -1.63
C PRO A 16 -14.14 5.34 -1.96
N PHE A 17 -13.63 4.20 -1.55
CA PHE A 17 -12.26 3.73 -1.88
C PHE A 17 -12.07 3.46 -3.37
N THR A 18 -13.10 3.04 -4.08
CA THR A 18 -13.09 2.90 -5.53
C THR A 18 -12.76 4.23 -6.23
N ARG A 19 -13.06 5.36 -5.61
CA ARG A 19 -12.75 6.69 -6.16
C ARG A 19 -11.31 7.13 -5.90
N LEU A 20 -10.70 6.74 -4.77
CA LEU A 20 -9.30 7.05 -4.47
C LEU A 20 -8.35 6.40 -5.47
N LEU A 21 -8.67 5.18 -5.90
CA LEU A 21 -7.87 4.40 -6.83
C LEU A 21 -8.38 4.49 -8.28
N ARG A 22 -9.38 5.33 -8.56
CA ARG A 22 -9.99 5.46 -9.89
C ARG A 22 -9.02 5.86 -11.00
N TRP A 23 -7.95 6.56 -10.66
CA TRP A 23 -6.87 6.84 -11.60
C TRP A 23 -6.07 5.58 -11.99
N MET A 24 -6.19 4.50 -11.19
CA MET A 24 -5.62 3.18 -11.50
C MET A 24 -6.57 2.33 -12.36
N GLU A 25 -7.85 2.71 -12.48
CA GLU A 25 -8.83 2.01 -13.34
C GLU A 25 -8.50 2.10 -14.83
N ASP A 26 -7.78 3.16 -15.22
CA ASP A 26 -7.34 3.38 -16.62
C ASP A 26 -6.09 2.57 -16.99
N PHE A 27 -5.47 1.87 -16.01
CA PHE A 27 -4.29 1.04 -16.25
C PHE A 27 -4.67 -0.44 -16.42
N PRO A 28 -3.86 -1.22 -17.16
CA PRO A 28 -4.05 -2.66 -17.20
C PRO A 28 -4.00 -3.23 -15.78
N HIS A 29 -4.92 -4.12 -15.45
CA HIS A 29 -4.95 -4.82 -14.17
C HIS A 29 -4.26 -6.19 -14.31
N PRO A 30 -2.94 -6.26 -14.10
CA PRO A 30 -2.24 -7.52 -14.16
C PRO A 30 -2.81 -8.54 -13.18
N HIS A 31 -3.00 -9.77 -13.65
CA HIS A 31 -3.43 -10.89 -12.79
C HIS A 31 -2.29 -11.44 -11.93
N LEU A 32 -1.08 -10.98 -12.17
CA LEU A 32 0.13 -11.32 -11.44
C LEU A 32 0.56 -10.12 -10.61
N VAL A 33 0.88 -10.36 -9.36
CA VAL A 33 1.48 -9.37 -8.47
C VAL A 33 2.83 -9.91 -7.99
N CYS A 34 3.83 -9.04 -7.96
CA CYS A 34 5.15 -9.33 -7.42
C CYS A 34 5.55 -8.20 -6.46
N GLU A 35 5.86 -8.54 -5.23
CA GLU A 35 6.42 -7.62 -4.23
C GLU A 35 7.90 -7.93 -4.02
N ILE A 36 8.75 -6.92 -4.13
CA ILE A 36 10.19 -6.99 -3.84
C ILE A 36 10.45 -6.10 -2.64
N SER A 37 10.93 -6.70 -1.54
CA SER A 37 11.22 -6.00 -0.29
C SER A 37 12.58 -6.41 0.26
N ALA A 38 13.04 -5.77 1.33
CA ALA A 38 14.26 -6.17 2.03
C ALA A 38 14.15 -7.57 2.66
N ALA A 39 12.94 -8.02 2.98
CA ALA A 39 12.68 -9.35 3.54
C ALA A 39 12.71 -10.46 2.49
N GLY A 40 12.31 -10.16 1.26
CA GLY A 40 12.21 -11.18 0.22
C GLY A 40 11.44 -10.76 -1.01
N VAL A 41 11.21 -11.73 -1.88
CA VAL A 41 10.38 -11.62 -3.08
C VAL A 41 9.12 -12.46 -2.85
N ALA A 42 7.97 -11.82 -2.97
CA ALA A 42 6.66 -12.48 -2.95
C ALA A 42 6.02 -12.36 -4.33
N ALA A 43 5.31 -13.39 -4.78
CA ALA A 43 4.44 -13.25 -5.94
C ALA A 43 3.16 -14.06 -5.75
N ALA A 44 2.11 -13.58 -6.40
CA ALA A 44 0.82 -14.26 -6.41
C ALA A 44 0.17 -14.15 -7.79
N ARG A 45 -0.55 -15.19 -8.13
CA ARG A 45 -1.46 -15.21 -9.26
C ARG A 45 -2.89 -15.10 -8.74
N LEU A 46 -3.62 -14.14 -9.28
CA LEU A 46 -5.01 -13.91 -8.93
C LEU A 46 -5.90 -14.84 -9.72
N ALA A 47 -6.90 -15.42 -9.07
CA ALA A 47 -7.91 -16.23 -9.76
C ALA A 47 -8.70 -15.35 -10.73
N GLY A 48 -9.12 -15.94 -11.85
CA GLY A 48 -9.90 -15.23 -12.87
C GLY A 48 -11.20 -14.60 -12.34
N ARG A 49 -11.80 -13.71 -13.13
CA ARG A 49 -12.97 -12.88 -12.78
C ARG A 49 -14.00 -13.63 -11.92
N GLY A 50 -14.36 -13.04 -10.80
CA GLY A 50 -15.39 -13.52 -9.87
C GLY A 50 -14.90 -14.44 -8.73
N ARG A 51 -13.61 -14.79 -8.68
CA ARG A 51 -13.00 -15.50 -7.56
C ARG A 51 -12.03 -14.57 -6.82
N ARG A 52 -12.36 -14.19 -5.60
CA ARG A 52 -11.53 -13.33 -4.77
C ARG A 52 -10.52 -14.14 -3.94
N ALA A 53 -9.74 -15.01 -4.58
CA ALA A 53 -8.73 -15.83 -3.93
C ALA A 53 -7.47 -15.87 -4.79
N PHE A 54 -6.33 -16.14 -4.16
CA PHE A 54 -5.14 -16.51 -4.88
C PHE A 54 -5.36 -17.88 -5.54
N GLU A 55 -4.96 -18.00 -6.77
CA GLU A 55 -4.85 -19.30 -7.44
C GLU A 55 -3.56 -19.99 -7.04
N SER A 56 -2.48 -19.21 -6.95
CA SER A 56 -1.19 -19.64 -6.41
C SER A 56 -0.43 -18.44 -5.84
N HIS A 57 0.42 -18.71 -4.85
CA HIS A 57 1.31 -17.72 -4.28
C HIS A 57 2.61 -18.36 -3.81
N ALA A 58 3.67 -17.57 -3.72
CA ALA A 58 4.96 -18.00 -3.21
C ALA A 58 5.72 -16.82 -2.60
N PHE A 59 6.59 -17.13 -1.64
CA PHE A 59 7.54 -16.22 -1.04
C PHE A 59 8.91 -16.87 -0.98
N GLU A 60 9.95 -16.07 -1.20
CA GLU A 60 11.35 -16.47 -1.08
C GLU A 60 12.10 -15.38 -0.32
N SER A 61 12.72 -15.76 0.81
CA SER A 61 13.52 -14.82 1.59
C SER A 61 14.79 -14.42 0.84
N LEU A 62 15.24 -13.20 1.09
CA LEU A 62 16.50 -12.68 0.53
C LEU A 62 17.61 -12.67 1.59
N PRO A 63 18.88 -12.81 1.18
CA PRO A 63 20.00 -12.51 2.05
C PRO A 63 19.91 -11.09 2.59
N PRO A 64 20.29 -10.85 3.86
CA PRO A 64 20.33 -9.50 4.42
C PRO A 64 21.17 -8.56 3.55
N GLY A 65 20.63 -7.37 3.25
CA GLY A 65 21.31 -6.37 2.43
C GLY A 65 21.21 -6.58 0.93
N ALA A 66 20.57 -7.64 0.41
CA ALA A 66 20.36 -7.81 -1.03
C ALA A 66 19.46 -6.70 -1.62
N VAL A 67 18.48 -6.25 -0.87
CA VAL A 67 17.68 -5.05 -1.15
C VAL A 67 17.87 -4.07 0.00
N VAL A 68 18.32 -2.85 -0.32
CA VAL A 68 18.53 -1.74 0.63
C VAL A 68 17.66 -0.58 0.17
N PRO A 69 16.40 -0.48 0.65
CA PRO A 69 15.47 0.54 0.17
C PRO A 69 15.97 1.95 0.47
N SER A 70 15.96 2.81 -0.54
CA SER A 70 16.40 4.20 -0.46
C SER A 70 15.65 5.04 -1.49
N PRO A 71 15.29 6.29 -1.19
CA PRO A 71 14.70 7.21 -2.18
C PRO A 71 15.75 7.83 -3.11
N VAL A 72 17.05 7.69 -2.83
CA VAL A 72 18.14 8.36 -3.56
C VAL A 72 19.13 7.40 -4.19
N GLU A 73 19.43 6.27 -3.54
CA GLU A 73 20.41 5.30 -4.00
C GLU A 73 19.73 4.13 -4.71
N LEU A 74 20.49 3.41 -5.55
CA LEU A 74 20.02 2.15 -6.14
C LEU A 74 19.78 1.12 -5.04
N ASN A 75 18.66 0.41 -5.12
CA ASN A 75 18.17 -0.42 -4.02
C ASN A 75 18.58 -1.89 -4.12
N LEU A 76 18.76 -2.42 -5.33
CA LEU A 76 19.13 -3.82 -5.56
C LEU A 76 20.65 -3.97 -5.43
N ALA A 77 21.14 -4.07 -4.19
CA ALA A 77 22.58 -4.21 -3.92
C ALA A 77 23.13 -5.56 -4.40
N ASP A 78 22.31 -6.62 -4.33
CA ASP A 78 22.58 -7.92 -4.97
C ASP A 78 21.45 -8.28 -5.93
N ALA A 79 21.47 -7.67 -7.11
CA ALA A 79 20.47 -7.90 -8.15
C ALA A 79 20.43 -9.38 -8.63
N ALA A 80 21.54 -10.11 -8.50
CA ALA A 80 21.60 -11.51 -8.86
C ALA A 80 20.83 -12.38 -7.86
N ALA A 81 21.02 -12.16 -6.54
CA ALA A 81 20.26 -12.87 -5.51
C ALA A 81 18.76 -12.57 -5.62
N VAL A 82 18.39 -11.29 -5.81
CA VAL A 82 16.99 -10.90 -5.99
C VAL A 82 16.39 -11.56 -7.22
N GLY A 83 17.14 -11.57 -8.32
CA GLY A 83 16.70 -12.19 -9.55
C GLY A 83 16.52 -13.70 -9.44
N ASN A 84 17.44 -14.40 -8.80
CA ASN A 84 17.31 -15.84 -8.56
C ASN A 84 16.11 -16.17 -7.66
N SER A 85 15.81 -15.33 -6.66
CA SER A 85 14.64 -15.50 -5.80
C SER A 85 13.34 -15.23 -6.58
N LEU A 86 13.35 -14.22 -7.46
CA LEU A 86 12.23 -13.96 -8.37
C LEU A 86 11.97 -15.15 -9.29
N ASP A 87 12.99 -15.74 -9.89
CA ASP A 87 12.87 -16.90 -10.77
C ASP A 87 12.22 -18.09 -10.01
N ARG A 88 12.68 -18.40 -8.78
CA ARG A 88 12.12 -19.47 -7.95
C ARG A 88 10.65 -19.22 -7.57
N VAL A 89 10.30 -17.98 -7.25
CA VAL A 89 8.93 -17.60 -6.91
C VAL A 89 8.01 -17.73 -8.12
N LEU A 90 8.45 -17.25 -9.30
CA LEU A 90 7.71 -17.37 -10.56
C LEU A 90 7.50 -18.82 -10.99
N GLU A 91 8.50 -19.66 -10.80
CA GLU A 91 8.41 -21.11 -11.07
C GLU A 91 7.36 -21.76 -10.17
N ARG A 92 7.34 -21.45 -8.86
CA ARG A 92 6.38 -21.99 -7.90
C ARG A 92 4.93 -21.58 -8.19
N ILE A 93 4.69 -20.33 -8.60
CA ILE A 93 3.34 -19.90 -8.95
C ILE A 93 2.86 -20.45 -10.31
N GLY A 94 3.78 -21.05 -11.08
CA GLY A 94 3.45 -21.79 -12.30
C GLY A 94 2.91 -20.93 -13.42
N ASP A 95 3.24 -19.63 -13.46
CA ASP A 95 2.72 -18.72 -14.47
C ASP A 95 3.76 -18.33 -15.51
N ARG A 96 3.28 -18.18 -16.75
CA ARG A 96 4.02 -17.71 -17.91
C ARG A 96 3.58 -16.31 -18.36
N GLY A 97 2.73 -15.64 -17.60
CA GLY A 97 2.29 -14.28 -17.87
C GLY A 97 3.46 -13.30 -17.96
N SER A 98 3.35 -12.30 -18.80
CA SER A 98 4.44 -11.34 -19.05
C SER A 98 4.29 -10.03 -18.28
N GLU A 99 3.12 -9.76 -17.68
CA GLU A 99 2.80 -8.47 -17.07
C GLU A 99 2.44 -8.62 -15.59
N PHE A 100 3.06 -7.79 -14.75
CA PHE A 100 2.93 -7.81 -13.30
C PHE A 100 2.47 -6.47 -12.74
N ALA A 101 1.69 -6.49 -11.66
CA ALA A 101 1.68 -5.41 -10.70
C ALA A 101 2.95 -5.55 -9.84
N LEU A 102 3.87 -4.63 -9.99
CA LEU A 102 5.14 -4.60 -9.25
C LEU A 102 4.98 -3.75 -8.00
N VAL A 103 5.15 -4.36 -6.85
CA VAL A 103 5.11 -3.68 -5.55
C VAL A 103 6.53 -3.48 -5.05
N ILE A 104 6.87 -2.25 -4.71
CA ILE A 104 8.20 -1.84 -4.26
C ILE A 104 8.13 -1.25 -2.85
N PRO A 105 9.27 -1.21 -2.11
CA PRO A 105 9.32 -0.69 -0.74
C PRO A 105 8.82 0.75 -0.63
N ASP A 106 8.16 1.06 0.48
CA ASP A 106 7.61 2.41 0.75
C ASP A 106 8.70 3.49 0.81
N GLU A 107 9.90 3.15 1.25
CA GLU A 107 11.04 4.06 1.35
C GLU A 107 11.46 4.65 -0.01
N VAL A 108 11.19 3.92 -1.09
CA VAL A 108 11.50 4.35 -2.46
C VAL A 108 10.61 5.51 -2.89
N VAL A 109 9.38 5.53 -2.39
CA VAL A 109 8.33 6.45 -2.80
C VAL A 109 8.09 7.49 -1.72
N ARG A 110 8.08 8.76 -2.09
CA ARG A 110 7.65 9.84 -1.20
C ARG A 110 6.19 10.18 -1.49
N VAL A 111 5.34 10.05 -0.47
CA VAL A 111 3.90 10.30 -0.56
C VAL A 111 3.57 11.60 0.18
N PHE A 112 2.78 12.45 -0.48
CA PHE A 112 2.40 13.77 0.02
C PHE A 112 0.89 13.99 -0.09
N LEU A 113 0.32 14.60 0.92
CA LEU A 113 -1.03 15.12 0.92
C LEU A 113 -0.95 16.63 0.67
N LEU A 114 -1.46 17.07 -0.47
CA LEU A 114 -1.34 18.44 -0.94
C LEU A 114 -2.71 19.09 -1.07
N GLN A 115 -2.75 20.39 -0.83
CA GLN A 115 -3.94 21.21 -1.01
C GLN A 115 -3.68 22.30 -2.06
N PHE A 116 -4.66 22.51 -2.95
CA PHE A 116 -4.64 23.50 -4.00
C PHE A 116 -5.95 24.27 -4.03
N GLU A 117 -5.89 25.55 -4.40
CA GLU A 117 -7.09 26.35 -4.74
C GLU A 117 -7.64 25.97 -6.12
N ALA A 118 -6.74 25.67 -7.05
CA ALA A 118 -7.06 25.16 -8.38
C ALA A 118 -6.04 24.09 -8.79
N PHE A 119 -6.50 23.06 -9.47
CA PHE A 119 -5.65 21.97 -9.93
C PHE A 119 -5.93 21.64 -11.39
N PRO A 120 -4.90 21.43 -12.22
CA PRO A 120 -5.06 21.13 -13.64
C PRO A 120 -5.86 19.85 -13.88
N LYS A 121 -6.66 19.84 -14.95
CA LYS A 121 -7.42 18.65 -15.34
C LYS A 121 -6.60 17.66 -16.16
N SER A 122 -5.56 18.13 -16.85
CA SER A 122 -4.69 17.28 -17.67
C SER A 122 -3.45 16.86 -16.88
N ALA A 123 -3.03 15.60 -17.03
CA ALA A 123 -1.79 15.10 -16.43
C ALA A 123 -0.55 15.85 -16.97
N ALA A 124 -0.60 16.33 -18.22
CA ALA A 124 0.48 17.09 -18.84
C ALA A 124 0.78 18.40 -18.10
N GLU A 125 -0.22 19.01 -17.46
CA GLU A 125 -0.06 20.22 -16.65
C GLU A 125 0.12 19.90 -15.16
N ALA A 126 -0.59 18.87 -14.66
CA ALA A 126 -0.56 18.50 -13.26
C ALA A 126 0.81 17.96 -12.82
N VAL A 127 1.46 17.11 -13.63
CA VAL A 127 2.76 16.53 -13.28
C VAL A 127 3.86 17.59 -13.14
N PRO A 128 4.06 18.53 -14.06
CA PRO A 128 5.01 19.63 -13.86
C PRO A 128 4.71 20.49 -12.62
N LEU A 129 3.42 20.79 -12.36
CA LEU A 129 3.02 21.52 -11.15
C LEU A 129 3.40 20.78 -9.88
N LEU A 130 3.16 19.47 -9.81
CA LEU A 130 3.54 18.63 -8.67
C LEU A 130 5.05 18.55 -8.49
N ARG A 131 5.82 18.35 -9.56
CA ARG A 131 7.29 18.40 -9.53
C ARG A 131 7.80 19.71 -8.96
N PHE A 132 7.28 20.83 -9.46
CA PHE A 132 7.64 22.15 -8.94
C PHE A 132 7.30 22.31 -7.46
N ARG A 133 6.09 21.89 -7.04
CA ARG A 133 5.62 21.98 -5.65
C ARG A 133 6.46 21.14 -4.69
N LEU A 134 6.91 19.97 -5.13
CA LEU A 134 7.62 18.99 -4.31
C LEU A 134 9.14 19.15 -4.34
N ARG A 135 9.70 20.01 -5.20
CA ARG A 135 11.15 20.15 -5.41
C ARG A 135 11.96 20.37 -4.14
N LYS A 136 11.40 21.07 -3.13
CA LYS A 136 12.07 21.30 -1.86
C LYS A 136 11.76 20.26 -0.77
N SER A 137 10.86 19.31 -1.06
CA SER A 137 10.37 18.33 -0.09
C SER A 137 10.94 16.93 -0.31
N VAL A 138 11.67 16.72 -1.40
CA VAL A 138 12.31 15.44 -1.73
C VAL A 138 13.83 15.60 -1.79
N PRO A 139 14.60 14.54 -1.46
CA PRO A 139 16.06 14.59 -1.43
C PRO A 139 16.71 14.30 -2.81
N PHE A 140 15.98 14.52 -3.91
CA PHE A 140 16.44 14.28 -5.29
C PHE A 140 15.84 15.28 -6.27
N GLU A 141 16.44 15.38 -7.46
CA GLU A 141 15.96 16.25 -8.53
C GLU A 141 14.62 15.74 -9.08
N THR A 142 13.59 16.62 -9.07
CA THR A 142 12.23 16.25 -9.45
C THR A 142 12.04 16.10 -10.96
N ASP A 143 12.89 16.67 -11.79
CA ASP A 143 12.79 16.55 -13.25
C ASP A 143 13.05 15.11 -13.73
N GLU A 144 13.89 14.36 -12.99
CA GLU A 144 14.17 12.94 -13.22
C GLU A 144 13.32 12.01 -12.34
N SER A 145 12.11 12.42 -11.99
CA SER A 145 11.21 11.64 -11.14
C SER A 145 10.00 11.12 -11.90
N SER A 146 9.51 9.96 -11.46
CA SER A 146 8.16 9.48 -11.75
C SER A 146 7.19 10.09 -10.76
N VAL A 147 6.08 10.65 -11.23
CA VAL A 147 5.04 11.28 -10.41
C VAL A 147 3.69 10.69 -10.75
N SER A 148 2.97 10.24 -9.74
CA SER A 148 1.58 9.83 -9.82
C SER A 148 0.75 10.63 -8.81
N TYR A 149 -0.54 10.81 -9.06
CA TYR A 149 -1.41 11.52 -8.14
C TYR A 149 -2.85 11.03 -8.22
N ALA A 150 -3.59 11.25 -7.13
CA ALA A 150 -5.03 11.02 -7.07
C ALA A 150 -5.74 12.22 -6.42
N LEU A 151 -6.87 12.63 -6.98
CA LEU A 151 -7.72 13.62 -6.35
C LEU A 151 -8.45 12.96 -5.17
N GLN A 152 -8.35 13.57 -4.00
CA GLN A 152 -9.01 13.08 -2.79
C GLN A 152 -10.47 13.58 -2.75
N PRO A 153 -11.43 12.75 -2.32
CA PRO A 153 -12.84 13.14 -2.24
C PRO A 153 -13.11 14.18 -1.15
N SER A 154 -12.23 14.28 -0.17
CA SER A 154 -12.34 15.22 0.95
C SER A 154 -10.97 15.59 1.51
N GLY A 155 -10.92 16.68 2.23
CA GLY A 155 -9.77 17.12 3.02
C GLY A 155 -10.19 17.49 4.45
N PRO A 156 -9.25 18.01 5.25
CA PRO A 156 -9.55 18.47 6.62
C PRO A 156 -10.71 19.46 6.65
N PRO A 157 -11.55 19.43 7.70
CA PRO A 157 -12.68 20.37 7.86
C PRO A 157 -12.25 21.84 7.90
N SER A 158 -11.01 22.11 8.31
CA SER A 158 -10.42 23.46 8.35
C SER A 158 -9.98 23.99 6.99
N SER A 159 -10.06 23.17 5.94
CA SER A 159 -9.66 23.58 4.59
C SER A 159 -10.60 24.66 4.04
N PRO A 160 -10.08 25.67 3.33
CA PRO A 160 -10.90 26.64 2.62
C PRO A 160 -11.94 25.97 1.70
N ALA A 161 -13.12 26.56 1.60
CA ALA A 161 -14.17 26.06 0.71
C ALA A 161 -13.68 26.00 -0.74
N GLY A 162 -13.92 24.87 -1.42
CA GLY A 162 -13.49 24.67 -2.79
C GLY A 162 -12.05 24.20 -2.96
N SER A 163 -11.30 23.97 -1.87
CA SER A 163 -9.95 23.40 -1.94
C SER A 163 -9.96 22.01 -2.57
N ILE A 164 -8.96 21.78 -3.42
CA ILE A 164 -8.72 20.50 -4.07
C ILE A 164 -7.60 19.78 -3.32
N HIS A 165 -7.89 18.60 -2.83
CA HIS A 165 -6.94 17.75 -2.10
C HIS A 165 -6.36 16.69 -3.03
N VAL A 166 -5.06 16.52 -3.00
CA VAL A 166 -4.32 15.63 -3.89
C VAL A 166 -3.39 14.75 -3.07
N LEU A 167 -3.52 13.44 -3.24
CA LEU A 167 -2.50 12.48 -2.84
C LEU A 167 -1.48 12.40 -3.99
N ALA A 168 -0.24 12.76 -3.74
CA ALA A 168 0.84 12.69 -4.72
C ALA A 168 1.91 11.72 -4.28
N ALA A 169 2.35 10.85 -5.17
CA ALA A 169 3.47 9.93 -4.99
C ALA A 169 4.58 10.29 -5.98
N ILE A 170 5.80 10.43 -5.48
CA ILE A 170 6.97 10.77 -6.29
C ILE A 170 8.14 9.85 -5.93
N ALA A 171 8.82 9.35 -6.95
CA ALA A 171 10.02 8.52 -6.79
C ALA A 171 11.05 8.86 -7.85
N ARG A 172 12.33 8.64 -7.55
CA ARG A 172 13.41 8.82 -8.52
C ARG A 172 13.28 7.80 -9.64
N GLN A 173 13.15 8.26 -10.89
CA GLN A 173 12.91 7.40 -12.04
C GLN A 173 13.98 6.31 -12.22
N LYS A 174 15.25 6.63 -11.96
CA LYS A 174 16.35 5.67 -12.04
C LYS A 174 16.16 4.47 -11.10
N ILE A 175 15.56 4.70 -9.90
CA ILE A 175 15.31 3.62 -8.95
C ILE A 175 14.14 2.76 -9.42
N ILE A 176 13.04 3.36 -9.89
CA ILE A 176 11.92 2.61 -10.47
C ILE A 176 12.42 1.72 -11.61
N ARG A 177 13.21 2.29 -12.52
CA ARG A 177 13.79 1.55 -13.64
C ARG A 177 14.61 0.34 -13.22
N GLN A 178 15.38 0.42 -12.13
CA GLN A 178 16.14 -0.73 -11.61
C GLN A 178 15.25 -1.94 -11.30
N TYR A 179 14.08 -1.72 -10.73
CA TYR A 179 13.09 -2.78 -10.46
C TYR A 179 12.41 -3.28 -11.75
N GLU A 180 12.07 -2.38 -12.66
CA GLU A 180 11.50 -2.74 -13.97
C GLU A 180 12.47 -3.58 -14.79
N GLU A 181 13.75 -3.18 -14.90
CA GLU A 181 14.81 -3.88 -15.60
C GLU A 181 15.05 -5.30 -15.05
N LEU A 182 14.88 -5.50 -13.75
CA LEU A 182 14.95 -6.83 -13.15
C LEU A 182 13.88 -7.78 -13.73
N LEU A 183 12.65 -7.30 -13.95
CA LEU A 183 11.57 -8.05 -14.61
C LEU A 183 11.87 -8.21 -16.11
N GLU A 184 12.27 -7.13 -16.78
CA GLU A 184 12.55 -7.11 -18.23
C GLU A 184 13.67 -8.10 -18.61
N SER A 185 14.69 -8.25 -17.78
CA SER A 185 15.77 -9.23 -17.98
C SER A 185 15.28 -10.70 -17.96
N ARG A 186 14.02 -10.91 -17.54
CA ARG A 186 13.35 -12.22 -17.48
C ARG A 186 12.17 -12.31 -18.44
N ASN A 187 12.12 -11.45 -19.46
CA ASN A 187 11.00 -11.32 -20.40
C ASN A 187 9.66 -11.05 -19.68
N ARG A 188 9.70 -10.28 -18.59
CA ARG A 188 8.55 -9.82 -17.83
C ARG A 188 8.54 -8.29 -17.84
N ARG A 189 7.39 -7.68 -17.56
CA ARG A 189 7.27 -6.22 -17.45
C ARG A 189 6.36 -5.82 -16.29
N ALA A 190 6.62 -4.66 -15.74
CA ALA A 190 5.69 -4.03 -14.83
C ALA A 190 4.58 -3.32 -15.64
N GLY A 191 3.34 -3.76 -15.50
CA GLY A 191 2.16 -3.07 -16.04
C GLY A 191 1.78 -1.87 -15.16
N VAL A 192 2.03 -2.01 -13.86
CA VAL A 192 1.88 -0.95 -12.85
C VAL A 192 2.96 -1.11 -11.79
N VAL A 193 3.44 0.01 -11.23
CA VAL A 193 4.37 0.03 -10.08
C VAL A 193 3.69 0.70 -8.90
N LEU A 194 3.68 0.05 -7.75
CA LEU A 194 2.95 0.44 -6.55
C LEU A 194 3.88 0.51 -5.34
N SER A 195 3.67 1.51 -4.47
CA SER A 195 4.23 1.49 -3.12
C SER A 195 3.50 0.44 -2.28
N SER A 196 4.23 -0.27 -1.47
CA SER A 196 3.78 -1.43 -0.71
C SER A 196 2.59 -1.12 0.20
N THR A 197 2.65 -0.06 1.02
CA THR A 197 1.53 0.33 1.89
C THR A 197 0.33 0.85 1.09
N LEU A 198 0.55 1.63 0.01
CA LEU A 198 -0.57 2.08 -0.83
C LEU A 198 -1.30 0.90 -1.47
N ALA A 199 -0.58 -0.14 -1.89
CA ALA A 199 -1.17 -1.37 -2.42
C ALA A 199 -1.97 -2.15 -1.36
N ALA A 200 -1.59 -2.06 -0.07
CA ALA A 200 -2.28 -2.72 1.04
C ALA A 200 -3.52 -1.96 1.55
N LEU A 201 -3.69 -0.66 1.24
CA LEU A 201 -4.82 0.14 1.74
C LEU A 201 -6.20 -0.44 1.46
N PRO A 202 -6.49 -1.13 0.34
CA PRO A 202 -7.79 -1.76 0.11
C PRO A 202 -8.17 -2.84 1.12
N LEU A 203 -7.25 -3.27 1.99
CA LEU A 203 -7.54 -4.17 3.11
C LEU A 203 -8.23 -3.47 4.29
N VAL A 204 -8.17 -2.14 4.35
CA VAL A 204 -8.68 -1.34 5.46
C VAL A 204 -10.09 -0.86 5.14
N ASP A 205 -11.04 -1.10 6.05
CA ASP A 205 -12.38 -0.53 5.95
C ASP A 205 -12.30 0.97 6.34
N ASP A 206 -12.67 1.84 5.42
CA ASP A 206 -12.63 3.29 5.59
C ASP A 206 -14.00 3.93 5.89
N SER A 207 -14.99 3.10 6.22
CA SER A 207 -16.32 3.58 6.67
C SER A 207 -16.24 4.44 7.93
N ARG A 208 -15.19 4.24 8.72
CA ARG A 208 -14.77 5.05 9.87
C ARG A 208 -13.26 5.30 9.76
N PRO A 209 -12.72 6.35 10.44
CA PRO A 209 -11.28 6.60 10.45
C PRO A 209 -10.50 5.37 10.92
N ALA A 210 -9.67 4.81 10.07
CA ALA A 210 -8.88 3.64 10.36
C ALA A 210 -7.40 3.86 10.03
N LEU A 211 -6.52 3.43 10.93
CA LEU A 211 -5.07 3.50 10.76
C LEU A 211 -4.54 2.14 10.32
N LEU A 212 -3.80 2.11 9.24
CA LEU A 212 -2.92 1.00 8.87
C LEU A 212 -1.51 1.30 9.41
N ALA A 213 -1.00 0.46 10.30
CA ALA A 213 0.41 0.43 10.71
C ALA A 213 1.07 -0.78 10.06
N ARG A 214 1.99 -0.55 9.15
CA ARG A 214 2.70 -1.61 8.42
C ARG A 214 4.19 -1.56 8.72
N LEU A 215 4.72 -2.70 9.13
CA LEU A 215 6.13 -2.86 9.50
C LEU A 215 6.82 -3.80 8.52
N VAL A 216 7.84 -3.31 7.83
CA VAL A 216 8.67 -4.11 6.91
C VAL A 216 10.14 -3.85 7.21
N GLY A 217 10.84 -4.88 7.66
CA GLY A 217 12.22 -4.72 8.14
C GLY A 217 12.28 -3.76 9.31
N ASN A 218 12.96 -2.62 9.13
CA ASN A 218 13.04 -1.55 10.10
C ASN A 218 12.23 -0.29 9.71
N THR A 219 11.29 -0.43 8.80
CA THR A 219 10.48 0.70 8.34
C THR A 219 9.03 0.53 8.77
N LEU A 220 8.54 1.51 9.52
CA LEU A 220 7.14 1.64 9.89
C LEU A 220 6.46 2.66 8.96
N THR A 221 5.42 2.23 8.27
CA THR A 221 4.54 3.11 7.52
C THR A 221 3.18 3.17 8.20
N THR A 222 2.73 4.37 8.53
CA THR A 222 1.39 4.64 9.06
C THR A 222 0.57 5.39 8.02
N ALA A 223 -0.64 4.90 7.74
CA ALA A 223 -1.60 5.56 6.86
C ALA A 223 -2.97 5.58 7.53
N ILE A 224 -3.61 6.74 7.62
CA ILE A 224 -4.98 6.86 8.11
C ILE A 224 -5.88 7.11 6.90
N VAL A 225 -6.91 6.27 6.78
CA VAL A 225 -7.93 6.36 5.73
C VAL A 225 -9.27 6.73 6.34
N ARG A 226 -10.05 7.52 5.59
CA ARG A 226 -11.35 8.01 6.00
C ARG A 226 -12.19 8.35 4.78
N SER A 227 -13.34 7.71 4.63
CA SER A 227 -14.34 8.03 3.59
C SER A 227 -13.74 8.18 2.17
N GLY A 228 -12.87 7.27 1.77
CA GLY A 228 -12.22 7.25 0.45
C GLY A 228 -11.01 8.18 0.33
N ALA A 229 -10.58 8.81 1.41
CA ALA A 229 -9.38 9.66 1.43
C ALA A 229 -8.27 9.07 2.29
N VAL A 230 -7.02 9.26 1.89
CA VAL A 230 -5.87 9.12 2.77
C VAL A 230 -5.71 10.44 3.51
N ALA A 231 -5.92 10.41 4.82
CA ALA A 231 -5.86 11.58 5.68
C ALA A 231 -4.46 11.83 6.26
N VAL A 232 -3.70 10.75 6.48
CA VAL A 232 -2.31 10.77 6.96
C VAL A 232 -1.52 9.71 6.21
N TYR A 233 -0.29 10.00 5.86
CA TYR A 233 0.68 9.02 5.37
C TYR A 233 2.06 9.39 5.89
N ARG A 234 2.70 8.49 6.62
CA ARG A 234 4.04 8.69 7.19
C ARG A 234 4.84 7.40 7.08
N CYS A 235 5.99 7.46 6.43
CA CYS A 235 6.96 6.37 6.33
C CYS A 235 8.21 6.76 7.14
N THR A 236 8.57 5.95 8.14
CA THR A 236 9.64 6.24 9.10
C THR A 236 10.56 5.04 9.22
N ALA A 237 11.87 5.28 9.08
CA ALA A 237 12.88 4.28 9.42
C ALA A 237 13.03 4.21 10.94
N LEU A 238 12.90 3.02 11.51
CA LEU A 238 13.12 2.75 12.92
C LEU A 238 14.60 2.47 13.15
N HIS A 239 15.09 2.84 14.33
CA HIS A 239 16.48 2.57 14.71
C HIS A 239 16.74 1.11 15.08
N LEU A 240 15.68 0.34 15.30
CA LEU A 240 15.71 -1.08 15.66
C LEU A 240 14.93 -1.89 14.61
N SER A 241 15.33 -3.16 14.43
CA SER A 241 14.57 -4.10 13.61
C SER A 241 13.24 -4.48 14.28
N ALA A 242 12.30 -5.02 13.49
CA ALA A 242 10.99 -5.46 13.97
C ALA A 242 11.06 -6.39 15.20
N ASP A 243 12.04 -7.31 15.23
CA ASP A 243 12.22 -8.26 16.32
C ASP A 243 12.82 -7.65 17.60
N ALA A 244 13.36 -6.40 17.52
CA ALA A 244 14.01 -5.72 18.63
C ALA A 244 13.22 -4.47 19.11
N ILE A 245 12.12 -4.11 18.45
CA ILE A 245 11.31 -2.98 18.87
C ILE A 245 10.42 -3.37 20.06
N ALA A 246 10.52 -2.61 21.15
CA ALA A 246 9.59 -2.77 22.26
C ALA A 246 8.22 -2.21 21.92
N PRO A 247 7.11 -2.81 22.42
CA PRO A 247 5.75 -2.34 22.13
C PRO A 247 5.52 -0.86 22.47
N GLN A 248 6.15 -0.35 23.53
CA GLN A 248 6.07 1.08 23.86
C GLN A 248 6.70 1.96 22.78
N ASN A 249 7.85 1.57 22.25
CA ASN A 249 8.52 2.33 21.19
C ASN A 249 7.69 2.38 19.91
N LEU A 250 6.95 1.31 19.62
CA LEU A 250 6.00 1.31 18.51
C LEU A 250 4.84 2.29 18.73
N LEU A 251 4.30 2.34 19.95
CA LEU A 251 3.24 3.31 20.31
C LEU A 251 3.76 4.74 20.10
N ASP A 252 4.99 5.04 20.56
CA ASP A 252 5.60 6.36 20.42
C ASP A 252 5.79 6.76 18.95
N GLU A 253 6.01 5.80 18.05
CA GLU A 253 6.11 6.03 16.60
C GLU A 253 4.76 6.15 15.89
N VAL A 254 3.73 5.47 16.36
CA VAL A 254 2.37 5.52 15.80
C VAL A 254 1.61 6.75 16.28
N TYR A 255 1.77 7.12 17.55
CA TYR A 255 1.03 8.20 18.22
C TYR A 255 1.06 9.54 17.47
N PRO A 256 2.19 10.03 16.90
CA PRO A 256 2.21 11.28 16.16
C PRO A 256 1.24 11.31 14.95
N SER A 257 1.03 10.19 14.28
CA SER A 257 0.08 10.09 13.17
C SER A 257 -1.36 10.20 13.65
N VAL A 258 -1.67 9.57 14.79
CA VAL A 258 -3.01 9.61 15.41
C VAL A 258 -3.29 11.01 15.97
N ALA A 259 -2.35 11.61 16.68
CA ALA A 259 -2.49 12.96 17.24
C ALA A 259 -2.69 14.00 16.11
N TYR A 260 -1.86 13.96 15.07
CA TYR A 260 -2.02 14.83 13.91
C TYR A 260 -3.40 14.68 13.25
N PHE A 261 -3.89 13.45 13.10
CA PHE A 261 -5.21 13.21 12.55
C PHE A 261 -6.32 13.82 13.43
N GLN A 262 -6.28 13.58 14.74
CA GLN A 262 -7.26 14.14 15.69
C GLN A 262 -7.27 15.67 15.65
N ASP A 263 -6.10 16.30 15.68
CA ASP A 263 -5.96 17.75 15.66
C ASP A 263 -6.45 18.36 14.34
N THR A 264 -6.22 17.66 13.23
CA THR A 264 -6.50 18.17 11.89
C THR A 264 -7.93 17.89 11.44
N TRP A 265 -8.48 16.72 11.79
CA TRP A 265 -9.79 16.25 11.34
C TRP A 265 -10.88 16.37 12.41
N GLY A 266 -10.52 16.59 13.69
CA GLY A 266 -11.46 16.79 14.79
C GLY A 266 -12.18 15.50 15.23
N GLU A 267 -11.70 14.33 14.85
CA GLU A 267 -12.29 13.03 15.19
C GLU A 267 -11.21 12.00 15.55
N PRO A 268 -11.52 11.01 16.41
CA PRO A 268 -10.57 9.98 16.79
C PRO A 268 -10.42 8.91 15.69
N VAL A 269 -9.26 8.22 15.69
CA VAL A 269 -9.10 6.97 14.96
C VAL A 269 -10.00 5.91 15.61
N ALA A 270 -10.84 5.23 14.83
CA ALA A 270 -11.78 4.23 15.32
C ALA A 270 -11.15 2.84 15.48
N GLU A 271 -10.20 2.50 14.62
CA GLU A 271 -9.48 1.23 14.69
C GLU A 271 -8.07 1.33 14.09
N VAL A 272 -7.21 0.42 14.52
CA VAL A 272 -5.86 0.21 13.96
C VAL A 272 -5.78 -1.16 13.33
N ARG A 273 -5.20 -1.24 12.14
CA ARG A 273 -4.86 -2.47 11.43
C ARG A 273 -3.35 -2.65 11.40
N LEU A 274 -2.88 -3.80 11.89
CA LEU A 274 -1.47 -4.16 11.90
C LEU A 274 -1.13 -5.07 10.73
N ALA A 275 -0.03 -4.78 10.03
CA ALA A 275 0.49 -5.55 8.92
C ALA A 275 2.00 -5.75 9.07
N GLY A 276 2.53 -6.96 8.80
CA GLY A 276 3.95 -7.26 8.83
C GLY A 276 4.55 -7.51 10.23
N PHE A 277 3.73 -7.63 11.27
CA PHE A 277 4.21 -7.86 12.66
C PHE A 277 4.43 -9.34 13.01
N GLY A 278 3.92 -10.26 12.20
CA GLY A 278 4.12 -11.70 12.38
C GLY A 278 3.69 -12.20 13.77
N SER A 279 4.57 -12.94 14.45
CA SER A 279 4.30 -13.51 15.79
C SER A 279 4.17 -12.48 16.91
N SER A 280 4.70 -11.28 16.72
CA SER A 280 4.64 -10.19 17.71
C SER A 280 3.34 -9.39 17.67
N THR A 281 2.44 -9.68 16.74
CA THR A 281 1.18 -8.95 16.54
C THR A 281 0.36 -8.80 17.83
N GLU A 282 0.26 -9.84 18.65
CA GLU A 282 -0.57 -9.82 19.86
C GLU A 282 0.00 -8.91 20.95
N GLU A 283 1.32 -8.88 21.12
CA GLU A 283 1.99 -8.02 22.09
C GLU A 283 1.83 -6.55 21.71
N PHE A 284 2.06 -6.20 20.45
CA PHE A 284 1.86 -4.84 19.91
C PHE A 284 0.40 -4.43 19.95
N ARG A 285 -0.52 -5.35 19.66
CA ARG A 285 -1.96 -5.12 19.73
C ARG A 285 -2.37 -4.62 21.12
N SER A 286 -2.02 -5.36 22.17
CA SER A 286 -2.38 -5.01 23.55
C SER A 286 -1.87 -3.63 23.96
N GLN A 287 -0.62 -3.30 23.60
CA GLN A 287 -0.02 -2.00 23.92
C GLN A 287 -0.70 -0.85 23.18
N LEU A 288 -0.98 -1.02 21.88
CA LEU A 288 -1.63 0.00 21.07
C LEU A 288 -3.09 0.19 21.47
N GLU A 289 -3.83 -0.87 21.81
CA GLU A 289 -5.21 -0.77 22.33
C GLU A 289 -5.26 0.05 23.61
N SER A 290 -4.33 -0.21 24.54
CA SER A 290 -4.23 0.54 25.79
C SER A 290 -3.84 2.01 25.59
N GLY A 291 -2.88 2.28 24.70
CA GLY A 291 -2.35 3.62 24.49
C GLY A 291 -3.20 4.52 23.61
N LEU A 292 -3.89 3.94 22.62
CA LEU A 292 -4.71 4.68 21.66
C LEU A 292 -6.21 4.64 21.98
N HIS A 293 -6.65 3.81 22.93
CA HIS A 293 -8.04 3.61 23.32
C HIS A 293 -8.97 3.25 22.15
N CYS A 294 -8.46 2.48 21.18
CA CYS A 294 -9.23 2.01 20.04
C CYS A 294 -8.93 0.53 19.77
N LYS A 295 -9.77 -0.09 18.94
CA LYS A 295 -9.62 -1.50 18.59
C LYS A 295 -8.41 -1.70 17.69
N VAL A 296 -7.59 -2.70 17.99
CA VAL A 296 -6.42 -3.08 17.17
C VAL A 296 -6.57 -4.50 16.66
N LEU A 297 -6.39 -4.72 15.36
CA LEU A 297 -6.59 -6.02 14.70
C LEU A 297 -5.49 -6.25 13.66
N PRO A 298 -5.13 -7.51 13.38
CA PRO A 298 -4.31 -7.79 12.19
C PRO A 298 -5.09 -7.43 10.92
N VAL A 299 -4.35 -6.94 9.91
CA VAL A 299 -4.97 -6.49 8.64
C VAL A 299 -5.69 -7.63 7.92
N VAL A 300 -5.21 -8.85 8.03
CA VAL A 300 -5.85 -10.06 7.45
C VAL A 300 -7.15 -10.47 8.15
N ALA A 301 -7.48 -9.88 9.30
CA ALA A 301 -8.78 -10.05 9.95
C ALA A 301 -9.88 -9.15 9.33
N SER A 302 -9.60 -8.49 8.20
CA SER A 302 -10.62 -7.74 7.48
C SER A 302 -11.68 -8.68 6.89
N ALA A 303 -12.94 -8.24 6.89
CA ALA A 303 -14.04 -8.99 6.27
C ALA A 303 -13.79 -9.26 4.77
N ALA A 304 -12.96 -8.45 4.13
CA ALA A 304 -12.57 -8.61 2.74
C ALA A 304 -11.73 -9.88 2.50
N VAL A 305 -11.02 -10.37 3.51
CA VAL A 305 -10.13 -11.55 3.44
C VAL A 305 -10.76 -12.78 4.13
N GLU A 306 -11.77 -12.54 4.97
CA GLU A 306 -12.40 -13.58 5.78
C GLU A 306 -13.01 -14.70 4.92
N GLY A 307 -12.69 -15.95 5.26
CA GLY A 307 -13.16 -17.14 4.53
C GLY A 307 -12.45 -17.44 3.20
N ARG A 308 -11.42 -16.67 2.83
CA ARG A 308 -10.72 -16.80 1.52
C ARG A 308 -9.33 -17.40 1.60
N LEU A 309 -8.73 -17.45 2.78
CA LEU A 309 -7.40 -18.01 3.03
C LEU A 309 -7.45 -19.08 4.08
N ALA A 310 -6.76 -20.20 3.86
CA ALA A 310 -6.54 -21.25 4.86
C ALA A 310 -5.59 -20.76 5.97
N GLY A 311 -5.54 -21.47 7.11
CA GLY A 311 -4.81 -21.01 8.30
C GLY A 311 -3.33 -20.71 8.08
N GLU A 312 -2.59 -21.60 7.38
CA GLU A 312 -1.17 -21.40 7.07
C GLU A 312 -0.97 -20.28 6.03
N GLU A 313 -1.81 -20.23 5.00
CA GLU A 313 -1.81 -19.17 4.00
C GLU A 313 -2.06 -17.81 4.63
N ARG A 314 -3.02 -17.74 5.59
CA ARG A 314 -3.32 -16.52 6.33
C ARG A 314 -2.12 -16.01 7.10
N ALA A 315 -1.39 -16.87 7.79
CA ALA A 315 -0.18 -16.50 8.52
C ALA A 315 0.95 -16.01 7.59
N GLN A 316 1.09 -16.58 6.41
CA GLN A 316 2.06 -16.16 5.42
C GLN A 316 1.69 -14.81 4.80
N VAL A 317 0.40 -14.61 4.48
CA VAL A 317 -0.12 -13.33 3.98
C VAL A 317 0.10 -12.23 5.00
N ASP A 318 -0.20 -12.48 6.29
CA ASP A 318 -0.04 -11.50 7.38
C ASP A 318 1.41 -11.05 7.61
N ARG A 319 2.37 -11.78 7.08
CA ARG A 319 3.80 -11.44 7.25
C ARG A 319 4.41 -10.71 6.05
N VAL A 320 4.01 -11.04 4.84
CA VAL A 320 4.80 -10.67 3.65
C VAL A 320 3.99 -10.48 2.38
N MET A 321 2.65 -10.55 2.41
CA MET A 321 1.82 -10.51 1.20
C MET A 321 0.61 -9.60 1.29
N GLU A 322 0.56 -8.71 2.26
CA GLU A 322 -0.60 -7.80 2.46
C GLU A 322 -0.81 -6.89 1.25
N ALA A 323 0.28 -6.41 0.66
CA ALA A 323 0.20 -5.57 -0.53
C ALA A 323 -0.37 -6.32 -1.74
N ALA A 324 0.00 -7.60 -1.90
CA ALA A 324 -0.54 -8.46 -2.94
C ALA A 324 -2.05 -8.70 -2.76
N VAL A 325 -2.49 -8.94 -1.51
CA VAL A 325 -3.92 -9.11 -1.18
C VAL A 325 -4.68 -7.80 -1.41
N GLY A 326 -4.12 -6.67 -1.00
CA GLY A 326 -4.70 -5.34 -1.24
C GLY A 326 -4.90 -5.06 -2.73
N TRP A 327 -3.88 -5.33 -3.54
CA TRP A 327 -3.98 -5.25 -5.00
C TRP A 327 -5.07 -6.14 -5.57
N MET A 328 -5.16 -7.41 -5.09
CA MET A 328 -6.22 -8.33 -5.50
C MET A 328 -7.62 -7.76 -5.25
N LEU A 329 -7.82 -7.16 -4.07
CA LEU A 329 -9.10 -6.55 -3.72
C LEU A 329 -9.43 -5.33 -4.59
N HIS A 330 -8.41 -4.54 -4.93
CA HIS A 330 -8.57 -3.42 -5.85
C HIS A 330 -8.93 -3.86 -7.27
N ALA A 331 -8.20 -4.82 -7.82
CA ALA A 331 -8.40 -5.29 -9.20
C ALA A 331 -9.76 -5.98 -9.46
N GLN A 332 -10.54 -6.25 -8.41
CA GLN A 332 -11.85 -6.91 -8.49
C GLN A 332 -13.04 -5.96 -8.23
N GLN A 333 -12.79 -4.71 -7.90
CA GLN A 333 -13.80 -3.65 -7.74
C GLN A 333 -14.15 -3.04 -9.09
#